data_33d03daebf3ab2f3530be7949b493492
#
_entry.id   33d03daebf3ab2f3530be7949b493492
#
_cell.length_a   1.000
_cell.length_b   1.000
_cell.length_c   1.000
_cell.angle_alpha   90.00
_cell.angle_beta   90.00
_cell.angle_gamma   90.00
#
_symmetry.space_group_name_H-M   'P 1'
#
loop_
_entity.id
_entity.type
_entity.pdbx_description
1 polymer ?
#
loop_
_entity_poly.entity_id
_entity_poly.type
_entity_poly.pdbx_seq_one_letter_code
_entity_poly.pdbx_strand_id
1 'polypeptide(L)'
;PPNLNTEGRKANPDWLLSFFNNPGIIRPNLQVKMPSFHQIPDEDWDAIIAYFKHADNEKISYRSDLIADVSTEDFKAGAKLHEIGQCNSCHFYGEEFPTGDAPTWAPNLALSKERLNPEWVSEWLYSPSEIMPGTKMPAPYLPDNSVLTAEGAERDWGKDLISLGGDTTRMLDGLRDYIWNIKGSTDIDAIIKDYFDKNGYDFDSNNEDEYDEDDDWGDEEDDDWDDDEDW
;
A
#
# COMPACT_ATOMS: atom_id res chain seq x y z
N PRO A 1 -4.60 -12.47 -7.34
CA PRO A 1 -3.29 -11.91 -7.02
C PRO A 1 -3.32 -10.39 -7.10
N PRO A 2 -2.54 -9.65 -6.29
CA PRO A 2 -2.48 -8.21 -6.40
C PRO A 2 -1.88 -7.79 -7.76
N ASN A 3 -2.25 -6.59 -8.20
CA ASN A 3 -1.63 -5.97 -9.35
C ASN A 3 -0.17 -5.62 -9.02
N LEU A 4 0.76 -6.00 -9.90
CA LEU A 4 2.20 -5.74 -9.77
C LEU A 4 2.65 -4.46 -10.48
N ASN A 5 1.74 -3.66 -11.02
CA ASN A 5 2.06 -2.36 -11.58
C ASN A 5 2.72 -1.48 -10.52
N THR A 6 3.75 -0.77 -10.93
CA THR A 6 4.54 0.14 -10.07
C THR A 6 5.41 -0.54 -8.99
N GLU A 7 5.52 -1.87 -8.93
CA GLU A 7 6.35 -2.52 -7.90
C GLU A 7 7.82 -2.10 -7.97
N GLY A 8 8.36 -1.87 -9.18
CA GLY A 8 9.75 -1.45 -9.36
C GLY A 8 10.07 -0.07 -8.80
N ARG A 9 9.10 0.85 -8.78
CA ARG A 9 9.27 2.19 -8.20
C ARG A 9 8.66 2.33 -6.81
N LYS A 10 7.81 1.39 -6.40
CA LYS A 10 7.11 1.36 -5.12
C LYS A 10 7.95 0.74 -4.03
N ALA A 11 8.49 -0.45 -4.28
CA ALA A 11 9.10 -1.27 -3.25
C ALA A 11 10.61 -1.02 -3.10
N ASN A 12 11.09 -1.05 -1.85
CA ASN A 12 12.50 -1.14 -1.55
C ASN A 12 13.05 -2.48 -2.08
N PRO A 13 14.09 -2.46 -2.93
CA PRO A 13 14.66 -3.69 -3.50
C PRO A 13 15.14 -4.69 -2.45
N ASP A 14 15.83 -4.22 -1.40
CA ASP A 14 16.37 -5.09 -0.34
C ASP A 14 15.22 -5.71 0.48
N TRP A 15 14.18 -4.92 0.75
CA TRP A 15 12.98 -5.43 1.40
C TRP A 15 12.27 -6.47 0.50
N LEU A 16 12.17 -6.19 -0.79
CA LEU A 16 11.51 -7.08 -1.74
C LEU A 16 12.23 -8.42 -1.87
N LEU A 17 13.57 -8.43 -1.91
CA LEU A 17 14.37 -9.65 -1.87
C LEU A 17 14.13 -10.45 -0.60
N SER A 18 14.13 -9.79 0.57
CA SER A 18 13.83 -10.41 1.85
C SER A 18 12.42 -11.00 1.87
N PHE A 19 11.45 -10.28 1.29
CA PHE A 19 10.06 -10.71 1.19
C PHE A 19 9.87 -11.94 0.30
N PHE A 20 10.58 -12.04 -0.83
CA PHE A 20 10.53 -13.23 -1.68
C PHE A 20 11.06 -14.47 -0.98
N ASN A 21 12.11 -14.32 -0.18
CA ASN A 21 12.67 -15.41 0.60
C ASN A 21 11.80 -15.80 1.81
N ASN A 22 11.15 -14.83 2.44
CA ASN A 22 10.29 -15.06 3.61
C ASN A 22 9.04 -14.15 3.58
N PRO A 23 8.01 -14.50 2.80
CA PRO A 23 6.81 -13.68 2.68
C PRO A 23 6.04 -13.58 4.00
N GLY A 24 5.87 -12.35 4.50
CA GLY A 24 5.01 -12.01 5.64
C GLY A 24 3.62 -11.53 5.21
N ILE A 25 2.74 -11.32 6.18
CA ILE A 25 1.42 -10.72 5.95
C ILE A 25 1.59 -9.20 5.85
N ILE A 26 1.29 -8.64 4.68
CA ILE A 26 1.30 -7.18 4.48
C ILE A 26 -0.06 -6.57 4.81
N ARG A 27 -1.14 -7.30 4.51
CA ARG A 27 -2.52 -6.88 4.77
C ARG A 27 -3.12 -7.80 5.82
N PRO A 28 -3.27 -7.32 7.05
CA PRO A 28 -3.67 -8.17 8.17
C PRO A 28 -5.05 -8.85 8.03
N ASN A 29 -5.93 -8.28 7.20
CA ASN A 29 -7.23 -8.88 6.88
C ASN A 29 -7.14 -10.02 5.84
N LEU A 30 -5.98 -10.26 5.24
CA LEU A 30 -5.77 -11.32 4.27
C LEU A 30 -4.85 -12.39 4.88
N GLN A 31 -5.38 -13.56 5.16
CA GLN A 31 -4.59 -14.68 5.67
C GLN A 31 -3.79 -15.40 4.57
N VAL A 32 -4.10 -15.14 3.29
CA VAL A 32 -3.38 -15.73 2.18
C VAL A 32 -2.02 -15.05 2.03
N LYS A 33 -0.96 -15.84 2.17
CA LYS A 33 0.42 -15.40 1.95
C LYS A 33 0.91 -15.86 0.57
N MET A 34 1.85 -15.11 0.01
CA MET A 34 2.64 -15.60 -1.11
C MET A 34 3.42 -16.84 -0.64
N PRO A 35 3.47 -17.94 -1.41
CA PRO A 35 4.30 -19.07 -1.06
C PRO A 35 5.79 -18.71 -1.09
N SER A 36 6.59 -19.34 -0.22
CA SER A 36 8.04 -19.22 -0.25
C SER A 36 8.65 -20.15 -1.28
N PHE A 37 9.63 -19.67 -2.02
CA PHE A 37 10.32 -20.42 -3.09
C PHE A 37 11.81 -20.54 -2.76
N HIS A 38 12.15 -21.25 -1.69
CA HIS A 38 13.53 -21.39 -1.18
C HIS A 38 14.51 -22.03 -2.18
N GLN A 39 13.99 -22.67 -3.26
CA GLN A 39 14.79 -23.27 -4.32
C GLN A 39 15.26 -22.25 -5.38
N ILE A 40 14.72 -21.03 -5.38
CA ILE A 40 15.12 -19.98 -6.32
C ILE A 40 16.34 -19.26 -5.76
N PRO A 41 17.44 -19.19 -6.52
CA PRO A 41 18.64 -18.45 -6.09
C PRO A 41 18.38 -16.94 -5.98
N ASP A 42 19.11 -16.25 -5.11
CA ASP A 42 19.00 -14.80 -4.95
C ASP A 42 19.26 -14.03 -6.27
N GLU A 43 20.16 -14.55 -7.13
CA GLU A 43 20.45 -13.95 -8.45
C GLU A 43 19.21 -13.91 -9.37
N ASP A 44 18.34 -14.91 -9.28
CA ASP A 44 17.11 -14.95 -10.07
C ASP A 44 16.07 -13.97 -9.50
N TRP A 45 16.01 -13.81 -8.16
CA TRP A 45 15.20 -12.77 -7.52
C TRP A 45 15.69 -11.37 -7.87
N ASP A 46 17.00 -11.14 -7.86
CA ASP A 46 17.60 -9.87 -8.30
C ASP A 46 17.22 -9.53 -9.75
N ALA A 47 17.20 -10.53 -10.62
CA ALA A 47 16.78 -10.37 -12.02
C ALA A 47 15.30 -9.95 -12.12
N ILE A 48 14.42 -10.53 -11.31
CA ILE A 48 13.00 -10.16 -11.25
C ILE A 48 12.83 -8.73 -10.72
N ILE A 49 13.56 -8.36 -9.67
CA ILE A 49 13.55 -7.00 -9.12
C ILE A 49 14.05 -5.99 -10.15
N ALA A 50 15.14 -6.31 -10.86
CA ALA A 50 15.66 -5.49 -11.94
C ALA A 50 14.65 -5.35 -13.11
N TYR A 51 13.90 -6.42 -13.42
CA TYR A 51 12.83 -6.37 -14.40
C TYR A 51 11.72 -5.41 -13.99
N PHE A 52 11.24 -5.45 -12.73
CA PHE A 52 10.23 -4.51 -12.25
C PHE A 52 10.69 -3.06 -12.36
N LYS A 53 11.94 -2.77 -11.94
CA LYS A 53 12.53 -1.44 -12.08
C LYS A 53 12.57 -0.98 -13.53
N HIS A 54 12.96 -1.86 -14.44
CA HIS A 54 13.01 -1.55 -15.87
C HIS A 54 11.61 -1.33 -16.45
N ALA A 55 10.64 -2.18 -16.10
CA ALA A 55 9.26 -2.08 -16.55
C ALA A 55 8.59 -0.78 -16.12
N ASP A 56 8.89 -0.31 -14.91
CA ASP A 56 8.38 0.95 -14.38
C ASP A 56 9.20 2.17 -14.83
N ASN A 57 10.20 1.97 -15.68
CA ASN A 57 11.11 3.03 -16.14
C ASN A 57 11.76 3.79 -14.98
N GLU A 58 12.11 3.09 -13.90
CA GLU A 58 12.66 3.64 -12.67
C GLU A 58 14.05 4.23 -12.92
N LYS A 59 14.18 5.53 -12.72
CA LYS A 59 15.43 6.28 -12.86
C LYS A 59 15.95 6.79 -11.52
N ILE A 60 15.15 6.69 -10.47
CA ILE A 60 15.46 7.25 -9.16
C ILE A 60 15.99 6.13 -8.28
N SER A 61 17.13 6.36 -7.64
CA SER A 61 17.64 5.43 -6.64
C SER A 61 16.73 5.45 -5.42
N TYR A 62 16.44 4.27 -4.87
CA TYR A 62 15.70 4.15 -3.63
C TYR A 62 16.39 4.95 -2.50
N ARG A 63 15.61 5.74 -1.78
CA ARG A 63 16.09 6.60 -0.70
C ARG A 63 15.69 6.04 0.67
N SER A 64 16.45 5.05 1.14
CA SER A 64 16.28 4.50 2.49
C SER A 64 16.76 5.44 3.60
N ASP A 65 17.55 6.44 3.23
CA ASP A 65 18.21 7.40 4.12
C ASP A 65 17.34 8.64 4.44
N LEU A 66 16.12 8.71 3.89
CA LEU A 66 15.22 9.81 4.19
C LEU A 66 14.94 9.88 5.70
N ILE A 67 15.40 10.95 6.31
CA ILE A 67 15.13 11.31 7.71
C ILE A 67 14.26 12.56 7.70
N ALA A 68 13.02 12.42 8.15
CA ALA A 68 12.13 13.56 8.26
C ALA A 68 12.53 14.44 9.45
N ASP A 69 12.62 15.75 9.22
CA ASP A 69 12.81 16.72 10.30
C ASP A 69 11.46 17.01 10.98
N VAL A 70 11.24 16.40 12.13
CA VAL A 70 10.01 16.52 12.91
C VAL A 70 9.74 17.95 13.45
N SER A 71 10.71 18.84 13.36
CA SER A 71 10.57 20.23 13.79
C SER A 71 9.92 21.13 12.74
N THR A 72 9.89 20.72 11.48
CA THR A 72 9.38 21.51 10.36
C THR A 72 7.86 21.75 10.42
N GLU A 73 7.43 22.83 9.79
CA GLU A 73 5.99 23.11 9.62
C GLU A 73 5.34 22.05 8.74
N ASP A 74 6.03 21.58 7.70
CA ASP A 74 5.55 20.56 6.77
C ASP A 74 5.26 19.25 7.50
N PHE A 75 6.17 18.79 8.37
CA PHE A 75 5.95 17.59 9.19
C PHE A 75 4.73 17.75 10.14
N LYS A 76 4.59 18.89 10.80
CA LYS A 76 3.45 19.16 11.70
C LYS A 76 2.14 19.26 10.93
N ALA A 77 2.16 19.88 9.74
CA ALA A 77 1.03 19.91 8.83
C ALA A 77 0.65 18.49 8.37
N GLY A 78 1.64 17.65 8.06
CA GLY A 78 1.43 16.24 7.75
C GLY A 78 0.80 15.46 8.89
N ALA A 79 1.24 15.69 10.13
CA ALA A 79 0.63 15.11 11.33
C ALA A 79 -0.86 15.51 11.45
N LYS A 80 -1.17 16.78 11.15
CA LYS A 80 -2.55 17.28 11.20
C LYS A 80 -3.41 16.68 10.08
N LEU A 81 -2.89 16.58 8.86
CA LEU A 81 -3.56 15.91 7.75
C LEU A 81 -3.84 14.44 8.05
N HIS A 82 -2.89 13.76 8.69
CA HIS A 82 -3.03 12.39 9.11
C HIS A 82 -4.15 12.21 10.16
N GLU A 83 -4.25 13.12 11.13
CA GLU A 83 -5.33 13.16 12.12
C GLU A 83 -6.69 13.37 11.44
N ILE A 84 -6.81 14.39 10.58
CA ILE A 84 -8.04 14.72 9.87
C ILE A 84 -8.46 13.59 8.91
N GLY A 85 -7.49 12.99 8.23
CA GLY A 85 -7.71 11.86 7.32
C GLY A 85 -8.11 10.57 8.02
N GLN A 86 -8.05 10.52 9.36
CA GLN A 86 -8.38 9.35 10.18
C GLN A 86 -7.71 8.06 9.67
N CYS A 87 -6.44 8.14 9.29
CA CYS A 87 -5.69 7.01 8.73
C CYS A 87 -5.67 5.80 9.67
N ASN A 88 -5.76 6.05 10.99
CA ASN A 88 -5.87 5.02 12.03
C ASN A 88 -7.22 4.28 12.01
N SER A 89 -8.19 4.68 11.22
CA SER A 89 -9.43 3.89 11.06
C SER A 89 -9.18 2.59 10.33
N CYS A 90 -8.19 2.55 9.44
CA CYS A 90 -7.86 1.38 8.62
C CYS A 90 -6.45 0.83 8.86
N HIS A 91 -5.48 1.69 9.19
CA HIS A 91 -4.07 1.31 9.29
C HIS A 91 -3.64 0.99 10.71
N PHE A 92 -2.79 -0.03 10.84
CA PHE A 92 -2.05 -0.34 12.07
C PHE A 92 -0.88 0.63 12.26
N TYR A 93 -0.54 0.89 13.52
CA TYR A 93 0.69 1.59 13.94
C TYR A 93 1.51 0.66 14.84
N GLY A 94 2.34 -0.16 14.25
CA GLY A 94 2.96 -1.24 14.99
C GLY A 94 1.90 -2.20 15.53
N GLU A 95 1.88 -2.41 16.85
CA GLU A 95 0.91 -3.26 17.53
C GLU A 95 -0.45 -2.59 17.79
N GLU A 96 -0.59 -1.27 17.51
CA GLU A 96 -1.85 -0.57 17.71
C GLU A 96 -2.83 -0.92 16.58
N PHE A 97 -3.98 -1.46 16.97
CA PHE A 97 -5.05 -1.84 16.05
C PHE A 97 -5.77 -0.64 15.47
N PRO A 98 -6.26 -0.74 14.22
CA PRO A 98 -7.17 0.24 13.66
C PRO A 98 -8.45 0.39 14.50
N THR A 99 -9.06 1.57 14.45
CA THR A 99 -10.34 1.80 15.12
C THR A 99 -11.55 1.27 14.36
N GLY A 100 -11.38 0.92 13.09
CA GLY A 100 -12.41 0.30 12.25
C GLY A 100 -12.36 -1.23 12.27
N ASP A 101 -13.37 -1.84 11.69
CA ASP A 101 -13.56 -3.28 11.67
C ASP A 101 -12.53 -4.01 10.80
N ALA A 102 -12.25 -5.27 11.12
CA ALA A 102 -11.25 -6.11 10.46
C ALA A 102 -11.32 -6.15 8.92
N PRO A 103 -12.49 -6.19 8.25
CA PRO A 103 -12.57 -6.15 6.79
C PRO A 103 -12.03 -4.87 6.15
N THR A 104 -11.87 -3.79 6.94
CA THR A 104 -11.33 -2.50 6.46
C THR A 104 -9.83 -2.36 6.70
N TRP A 105 -9.21 -3.31 7.41
CA TRP A 105 -7.82 -3.20 7.81
C TRP A 105 -6.87 -3.13 6.63
N ALA A 106 -5.94 -2.21 6.73
CA ALA A 106 -4.95 -1.86 5.74
C ALA A 106 -3.53 -2.16 6.26
N PRO A 107 -2.50 -2.08 5.41
CA PRO A 107 -1.12 -2.35 5.83
C PRO A 107 -0.69 -1.56 7.06
N ASN A 108 0.19 -2.18 7.87
CA ASN A 108 0.83 -1.53 9.01
C ASN A 108 1.74 -0.38 8.54
N LEU A 109 1.49 0.84 9.00
CA LEU A 109 2.26 2.02 8.60
C LEU A 109 3.69 2.01 9.15
N ALA A 110 3.97 1.30 10.24
CA ALA A 110 5.34 1.11 10.72
C ALA A 110 6.24 0.41 9.68
N LEU A 111 5.64 -0.33 8.74
CA LEU A 111 6.35 -1.01 7.64
C LEU A 111 6.71 -0.05 6.48
N SER A 112 6.15 1.15 6.43
CA SER A 112 6.27 2.04 5.27
C SER A 112 7.71 2.41 4.95
N LYS A 113 8.49 2.79 5.95
CA LYS A 113 9.89 3.21 5.76
C LYS A 113 10.80 2.10 5.25
N GLU A 114 10.57 0.89 5.72
CA GLU A 114 11.36 -0.28 5.35
C GLU A 114 10.99 -0.78 3.96
N ARG A 115 9.71 -0.75 3.65
CA ARG A 115 9.13 -1.40 2.48
C ARG A 115 9.05 -0.52 1.24
N LEU A 116 8.75 0.78 1.40
CA LEU A 116 8.33 1.64 0.30
C LEU A 116 9.38 2.67 -0.10
N ASN A 117 9.31 3.14 -1.34
CA ASN A 117 10.03 4.30 -1.82
C ASN A 117 9.27 5.59 -1.40
N PRO A 118 9.93 6.55 -0.74
CA PRO A 118 9.27 7.77 -0.26
C PRO A 118 8.62 8.60 -1.37
N GLU A 119 9.23 8.71 -2.53
CA GLU A 119 8.66 9.45 -3.66
C GLU A 119 7.36 8.79 -4.16
N TRP A 120 7.34 7.47 -4.23
CA TRP A 120 6.12 6.74 -4.57
C TRP A 120 5.01 6.93 -3.54
N VAL A 121 5.34 7.08 -2.25
CA VAL A 121 4.33 7.30 -1.21
C VAL A 121 3.60 8.63 -1.42
N SER A 122 4.31 9.71 -1.80
CA SER A 122 3.65 10.99 -2.12
C SER A 122 2.72 10.86 -3.33
N GLU A 123 3.14 10.15 -4.39
CA GLU A 123 2.27 9.87 -5.55
C GLU A 123 1.05 9.02 -5.16
N TRP A 124 1.26 7.98 -4.37
CA TRP A 124 0.19 7.12 -3.87
C TRP A 124 -0.84 7.89 -3.06
N LEU A 125 -0.41 8.75 -2.16
CA LEU A 125 -1.30 9.59 -1.35
C LEU A 125 -2.10 10.57 -2.21
N TYR A 126 -1.50 11.07 -3.31
CA TYR A 126 -2.18 12.00 -4.21
C TYR A 126 -3.34 11.34 -4.98
N SER A 127 -3.12 10.15 -5.55
CA SER A 127 -4.13 9.49 -6.39
C SER A 127 -4.08 7.96 -6.31
N PRO A 128 -4.52 7.35 -5.17
CA PRO A 128 -4.43 5.90 -4.98
C PRO A 128 -5.19 5.11 -6.06
N SER A 129 -6.37 5.57 -6.45
CA SER A 129 -7.23 4.89 -7.42
C SER A 129 -6.72 4.91 -8.86
N GLU A 130 -5.90 5.90 -9.22
CA GLU A 130 -5.24 5.94 -10.54
C GLU A 130 -4.08 4.96 -10.60
N ILE A 131 -3.32 4.82 -9.50
CA ILE A 131 -2.19 3.89 -9.41
C ILE A 131 -2.69 2.45 -9.31
N MET A 132 -3.72 2.22 -8.50
CA MET A 132 -4.30 0.89 -8.28
C MET A 132 -5.83 0.96 -8.33
N PRO A 133 -6.42 0.77 -9.52
CA PRO A 133 -7.88 0.69 -9.67
C PRO A 133 -8.48 -0.36 -8.73
N GLY A 134 -9.57 -0.02 -8.05
CA GLY A 134 -10.22 -0.89 -7.08
C GLY A 134 -9.63 -0.85 -5.66
N THR A 135 -8.61 -0.04 -5.40
CA THR A 135 -8.16 0.19 -4.01
C THR A 135 -9.27 0.79 -3.15
N LYS A 136 -9.35 0.34 -1.90
CA LYS A 136 -10.27 0.93 -0.90
C LYS A 136 -9.68 2.17 -0.21
N MET A 137 -8.39 2.45 -0.40
CA MET A 137 -7.75 3.63 0.18
C MET A 137 -8.22 4.89 -0.54
N PRO A 138 -8.90 5.85 0.14
CA PRO A 138 -9.22 7.13 -0.44
C PRO A 138 -7.99 8.03 -0.52
N ALA A 139 -7.97 8.98 -1.45
CA ALA A 139 -7.03 10.09 -1.37
C ALA A 139 -7.35 10.97 -0.16
N PRO A 140 -6.36 11.45 0.60
CA PRO A 140 -6.59 12.41 1.67
C PRO A 140 -7.15 13.71 1.10
N TYR A 141 -8.02 14.36 1.86
CA TYR A 141 -8.47 15.71 1.50
C TYR A 141 -7.33 16.71 1.74
N LEU A 142 -6.92 17.40 0.70
CA LEU A 142 -5.87 18.42 0.73
C LEU A 142 -6.53 19.80 0.56
N PRO A 143 -6.64 20.61 1.61
CA PRO A 143 -7.33 21.89 1.55
C PRO A 143 -6.56 22.89 0.69
N ASP A 144 -7.26 23.59 -0.19
CA ASP A 144 -6.70 24.69 -0.96
C ASP A 144 -6.59 25.99 -0.13
N ASN A 145 -5.93 26.99 -0.70
CA ASN A 145 -5.74 28.26 -0.01
C ASN A 145 -7.05 28.97 0.36
N SER A 146 -8.13 28.76 -0.38
CA SER A 146 -9.43 29.40 -0.07
C SER A 146 -10.04 28.82 1.21
N VAL A 147 -9.89 27.54 1.43
CA VAL A 147 -10.31 26.85 2.66
C VAL A 147 -9.44 27.25 3.84
N LEU A 148 -8.12 27.35 3.62
CA LEU A 148 -7.15 27.68 4.68
C LEU A 148 -7.18 29.15 5.12
N THR A 149 -7.78 30.03 4.32
CA THR A 149 -7.95 31.46 4.66
C THR A 149 -9.36 31.82 5.13
N ALA A 150 -10.25 30.85 5.18
CA ALA A 150 -11.63 31.05 5.65
C ALA A 150 -11.68 31.38 7.15
N GLU A 151 -12.76 32.04 7.59
CA GLU A 151 -12.99 32.33 9.00
C GLU A 151 -13.06 31.01 9.81
N GLY A 152 -12.27 30.94 10.87
CA GLY A 152 -12.18 29.74 11.72
C GLY A 152 -11.20 28.66 11.24
N ALA A 153 -10.52 28.85 10.11
CA ALA A 153 -9.60 27.88 9.53
C ALA A 153 -8.51 27.40 10.53
N GLU A 154 -8.00 28.28 11.39
CA GLU A 154 -6.96 27.89 12.36
C GLU A 154 -7.46 26.85 13.37
N ARG A 155 -8.73 26.93 13.77
CA ARG A 155 -9.33 25.94 14.65
C ARG A 155 -9.45 24.57 13.98
N ASP A 156 -9.83 24.54 12.71
CA ASP A 156 -10.18 23.32 11.99
C ASP A 156 -8.92 22.66 11.39
N TRP A 157 -7.98 23.44 10.88
CA TRP A 157 -6.80 22.98 10.15
C TRP A 157 -5.48 23.11 10.91
N GLY A 158 -5.42 24.00 11.92
CA GLY A 158 -4.19 24.33 12.65
C GLY A 158 -3.25 25.25 11.88
N LYS A 159 -2.42 25.98 12.62
CA LYS A 159 -1.53 27.01 12.07
C LYS A 159 -0.48 26.46 11.10
N ASP A 160 0.06 25.25 11.38
CA ASP A 160 1.12 24.66 10.57
C ASP A 160 0.59 24.28 9.17
N LEU A 161 -0.64 23.75 9.08
CA LEU A 161 -1.26 23.44 7.78
C LEU A 161 -1.63 24.72 7.01
N ILE A 162 -2.13 25.75 7.70
CA ILE A 162 -2.41 27.05 7.11
C ILE A 162 -1.15 27.69 6.52
N SER A 163 0.01 27.55 7.18
CA SER A 163 1.28 28.12 6.70
C SER A 163 1.74 27.56 5.36
N LEU A 164 1.24 26.37 4.97
CA LEU A 164 1.53 25.78 3.68
C LEU A 164 0.77 26.44 2.52
N GLY A 165 -0.25 27.26 2.82
CA GLY A 165 -0.97 28.08 1.84
C GLY A 165 -1.65 27.31 0.69
N GLY A 166 -2.00 26.04 0.91
CA GLY A 166 -2.60 25.19 -0.14
C GLY A 166 -1.58 24.50 -1.05
N ASP A 167 -0.29 24.52 -0.70
CA ASP A 167 0.74 23.79 -1.47
C ASP A 167 0.60 22.29 -1.31
N THR A 168 0.00 21.65 -2.29
CA THR A 168 -0.28 20.21 -2.33
C THR A 168 1.00 19.37 -2.17
N THR A 169 2.10 19.77 -2.79
CA THR A 169 3.36 19.02 -2.73
C THR A 169 3.91 19.01 -1.31
N ARG A 170 3.96 20.17 -0.65
CA ARG A 170 4.41 20.27 0.74
C ARG A 170 3.50 19.49 1.70
N MET A 171 2.18 19.52 1.46
CA MET A 171 1.21 18.73 2.24
C MET A 171 1.46 17.24 2.12
N LEU A 172 1.64 16.73 0.91
CA LEU A 172 1.91 15.32 0.64
C LEU A 172 3.25 14.88 1.20
N ASP A 173 4.29 15.68 1.01
CA ASP A 173 5.61 15.37 1.55
C ASP A 173 5.62 15.40 3.08
N GLY A 174 4.94 16.34 3.70
CA GLY A 174 4.77 16.38 5.15
C GLY A 174 3.99 15.17 5.69
N LEU A 175 2.92 14.76 4.99
CA LEU A 175 2.15 13.57 5.36
C LEU A 175 2.98 12.29 5.19
N ARG A 176 3.74 12.15 4.10
CA ARG A 176 4.72 11.07 3.91
C ARG A 176 5.74 11.04 5.03
N ASP A 177 6.31 12.18 5.37
CA ASP A 177 7.34 12.29 6.41
C ASP A 177 6.78 11.92 7.79
N TYR A 178 5.53 12.27 8.07
CA TYR A 178 4.86 11.84 9.28
C TYR A 178 4.70 10.31 9.31
N ILE A 179 4.19 9.71 8.23
CA ILE A 179 4.06 8.25 8.09
C ILE A 179 5.43 7.57 8.24
N TRP A 180 6.49 8.15 7.70
CA TRP A 180 7.87 7.64 7.79
C TRP A 180 8.42 7.59 9.21
N ASN A 181 7.86 8.36 10.13
CA ASN A 181 8.23 8.40 11.53
C ASN A 181 7.38 7.51 12.44
N ILE A 182 6.36 6.85 11.90
CA ILE A 182 5.56 5.88 12.65
C ILE A 182 6.47 4.70 12.99
N LYS A 183 6.47 4.34 14.28
CA LYS A 183 7.31 3.27 14.85
C LYS A 183 6.41 2.20 15.44
N GLY A 184 6.99 1.02 15.68
CA GLY A 184 6.32 -0.10 16.29
C GLY A 184 6.80 -1.40 15.64
N SER A 185 6.31 -2.53 16.10
CA SER A 185 6.61 -3.82 15.48
C SER A 185 6.03 -3.91 14.07
N THR A 186 6.83 -4.40 13.14
CA THR A 186 6.39 -4.70 11.77
C THR A 186 5.87 -6.14 11.65
N ASP A 187 6.29 -7.01 12.57
CA ASP A 187 5.78 -8.37 12.71
C ASP A 187 4.62 -8.39 13.73
N ILE A 188 3.41 -8.39 13.22
CA ILE A 188 2.18 -8.40 14.01
C ILE A 188 1.31 -9.64 13.76
N ASP A 189 1.81 -10.64 13.05
CA ASP A 189 1.06 -11.84 12.65
C ASP A 189 0.49 -12.56 13.85
N ALA A 190 1.26 -12.67 14.94
CA ALA A 190 0.82 -13.37 16.14
C ALA A 190 -0.34 -12.67 16.86
N ILE A 191 -0.31 -11.32 16.94
CA ILE A 191 -1.38 -10.57 17.60
C ILE A 191 -2.64 -10.53 16.74
N ILE A 192 -2.50 -10.51 15.43
CA ILE A 192 -3.62 -10.59 14.48
C ILE A 192 -4.30 -11.96 14.63
N LYS A 193 -3.51 -13.04 14.64
CA LYS A 193 -4.04 -14.39 14.84
C LYS A 193 -4.78 -14.53 16.18
N ASP A 194 -4.19 -14.05 17.27
CA ASP A 194 -4.81 -14.08 18.60
C ASP A 194 -6.13 -13.28 18.62
N TYR A 195 -6.17 -12.14 17.91
CA TYR A 195 -7.41 -11.36 17.79
C TYR A 195 -8.53 -12.16 17.10
N PHE A 196 -8.22 -12.82 15.98
CA PHE A 196 -9.21 -13.59 15.24
C PHE A 196 -9.65 -14.85 15.99
N ASP A 197 -8.72 -15.55 16.64
CA ASP A 197 -9.03 -16.70 17.48
C ASP A 197 -10.00 -16.33 18.63
N LYS A 198 -9.84 -15.13 19.22
CA LYS A 198 -10.70 -14.64 20.31
C LYS A 198 -12.07 -14.14 19.85
N ASN A 199 -12.15 -13.56 18.65
CA ASN A 199 -13.38 -12.95 18.17
C ASN A 199 -14.20 -13.84 17.24
N GLY A 200 -13.76 -15.08 17.00
CA GLY A 200 -14.48 -16.04 16.17
C GLY A 200 -14.60 -15.59 14.70
N TYR A 201 -13.62 -14.86 14.20
CA TYR A 201 -13.62 -14.38 12.82
C TYR A 201 -13.25 -15.54 11.90
N ASP A 202 -14.22 -16.02 11.13
CA ASP A 202 -14.01 -17.02 10.10
C ASP A 202 -13.69 -16.31 8.77
N PHE A 203 -12.45 -16.43 8.31
CA PHE A 203 -12.01 -15.84 7.05
C PHE A 203 -12.55 -16.60 5.84
N ASP A 204 -12.88 -17.88 5.99
CA ASP A 204 -13.37 -18.71 4.90
C ASP A 204 -14.79 -18.32 4.50
N SER A 205 -15.59 -17.80 5.45
CA SER A 205 -16.98 -17.39 5.19
C SER A 205 -17.14 -16.12 4.33
N ASN A 206 -16.08 -15.32 4.16
CA ASN A 206 -16.11 -14.12 3.32
C ASN A 206 -15.50 -14.32 1.92
N ASN A 207 -15.01 -15.51 1.61
CA ASN A 207 -14.51 -15.89 0.29
C ASN A 207 -15.47 -16.81 -0.47
N GLU A 208 -16.63 -17.12 0.10
CA GLU A 208 -17.74 -17.73 -0.64
C GLU A 208 -18.53 -16.68 -1.43
N ASP A 209 -17.85 -15.77 -2.14
CA ASP A 209 -18.44 -15.17 -3.31
C ASP A 209 -18.54 -16.29 -4.37
N GLU A 210 -19.77 -16.80 -4.50
CA GLU A 210 -20.29 -17.61 -5.57
C GLU A 210 -19.40 -17.62 -6.83
N TYR A 211 -18.49 -18.58 -6.90
CA TYR A 211 -18.15 -19.12 -8.22
C TYR A 211 -19.35 -19.99 -8.58
N ASP A 212 -20.29 -19.41 -9.33
CA ASP A 212 -21.27 -20.18 -10.05
C ASP A 212 -20.54 -21.23 -10.90
N GLU A 213 -20.61 -22.49 -10.47
CA GLU A 213 -20.08 -23.66 -11.18
C GLU A 213 -20.88 -23.96 -12.49
N ASP A 214 -21.52 -22.96 -13.08
CA ASP A 214 -22.30 -23.12 -14.30
C ASP A 214 -21.59 -22.62 -15.58
N ASP A 215 -20.28 -22.41 -15.56
CA ASP A 215 -19.52 -22.31 -16.81
C ASP A 215 -19.21 -23.72 -17.34
N ASP A 216 -20.27 -24.34 -17.87
CA ASP A 216 -20.24 -25.46 -18.81
C ASP A 216 -19.39 -25.06 -20.03
N TRP A 217 -18.10 -25.38 -19.96
CA TRP A 217 -17.24 -25.35 -21.15
C TRP A 217 -17.67 -26.51 -22.04
N GLY A 218 -18.71 -26.22 -22.86
CA GLY A 218 -19.14 -27.13 -23.90
C GLY A 218 -17.95 -27.59 -24.75
N ASP A 219 -17.77 -28.89 -24.77
CA ASP A 219 -16.95 -29.63 -25.75
C ASP A 219 -17.36 -29.18 -27.15
N GLU A 220 -16.68 -28.23 -27.74
CA GLU A 220 -16.72 -28.05 -29.19
C GLU A 220 -15.74 -29.04 -29.83
N GLU A 221 -16.37 -30.03 -30.39
CA GLU A 221 -15.76 -31.11 -31.16
C GLU A 221 -14.89 -30.55 -32.30
N ASP A 222 -13.80 -31.27 -32.50
CA ASP A 222 -12.93 -31.35 -33.65
C ASP A 222 -13.52 -30.82 -34.97
N ASP A 223 -12.95 -29.78 -35.53
CA ASP A 223 -13.03 -29.51 -36.95
C ASP A 223 -11.65 -29.73 -37.61
N ASP A 224 -11.63 -30.80 -38.41
CA ASP A 224 -10.61 -31.24 -39.34
C ASP A 224 -9.96 -30.07 -40.10
N TRP A 225 -8.65 -29.91 -39.96
CA TRP A 225 -7.85 -29.18 -40.94
C TRP A 225 -7.36 -30.18 -42.00
N ASP A 226 -8.13 -30.28 -43.07
CA ASP A 226 -7.66 -30.92 -44.31
C ASP A 226 -6.50 -30.09 -44.90
N ASP A 227 -5.41 -30.82 -45.13
CA ASP A 227 -4.33 -30.43 -46.01
C ASP A 227 -4.88 -30.13 -47.42
N ASP A 228 -4.60 -28.96 -47.95
CA ASP A 228 -4.46 -28.78 -49.38
C ASP A 228 -3.28 -27.88 -49.70
N GLU A 229 -2.28 -28.52 -50.28
CA GLU A 229 -1.17 -27.90 -50.97
C GLU A 229 -1.68 -26.96 -52.08
N ASP A 230 -0.95 -25.91 -52.33
CA ASP A 230 -0.48 -25.41 -53.63
C ASP A 230 -0.25 -23.87 -53.63
N TRP A 231 0.95 -23.58 -54.09
CA TRP A 231 1.60 -22.35 -54.61
C TRP A 231 2.46 -21.57 -53.64
#